data_a2bc8c39116532fdf489ff1a44cf1d61
#
_entry.id   a2bc8c39116532fdf489ff1a44cf1d61
#
_cell.length_a   1.000
_cell.length_b   1.000
_cell.length_c   1.000
_cell.angle_alpha   90.00
_cell.angle_beta   90.00
_cell.angle_gamma   90.00
#
_symmetry.space_group_name_H-M   'P 1'
#
loop_
_entity.id
_entity.type
_entity.pdbx_description
1 polymer ?
#
loop_
_entity_poly.entity_id
_entity_poly.type
_entity_poly.pdbx_seq_one_letter_code
_entity_poly.pdbx_strand_id
1 'polypeptide(L)'
;SSAASDVYKRQICEYEGKAFGATVDYEVLSDVPSTYSDPEMTKELAGYASEIEPGIIGKTNYMVTPSDDFAFISEHVPTTYFMIDAKVDGCPVQHHNPGVLFNEDALPYGAAVHATCAFNWLNKQGE
;
A
#
# COMPACT_ATOMS: atom_id res chain seq x y z
N SER A 1 -11.96 -5.82 1.69
CA SER A 1 -12.94 -6.14 2.74
C SER A 1 -13.62 -7.45 2.39
N SER A 2 -13.96 -8.28 3.37
CA SER A 2 -14.70 -9.50 3.09
C SER A 2 -16.21 -9.20 3.06
N ALA A 3 -16.97 -9.91 2.24
CA ALA A 3 -18.44 -9.84 2.22
C ALA A 3 -19.05 -9.98 3.63
N ALA A 4 -18.41 -10.75 4.52
CA ALA A 4 -18.80 -10.88 5.92
C ALA A 4 -18.67 -9.55 6.69
N SER A 5 -17.60 -8.77 6.42
CA SER A 5 -17.41 -7.45 7.05
C SER A 5 -18.52 -6.47 6.67
N ASP A 6 -18.97 -6.49 5.41
CA ASP A 6 -20.03 -5.59 4.94
C ASP A 6 -21.40 -5.98 5.49
N VAL A 7 -21.67 -7.27 5.66
CA VAL A 7 -22.87 -7.75 6.36
C VAL A 7 -22.88 -7.22 7.80
N TYR A 8 -21.76 -7.28 8.51
CA TYR A 8 -21.65 -6.77 9.88
C TYR A 8 -21.86 -5.26 9.96
N LYS A 9 -21.21 -4.49 9.09
CA LYS A 9 -21.37 -3.03 9.04
C LYS A 9 -22.84 -2.64 8.81
N ARG A 10 -23.48 -3.28 7.84
CA ARG A 10 -24.91 -3.06 7.54
C ARG A 10 -25.78 -3.37 8.75
N GLN A 11 -25.58 -4.51 9.39
CA GLN A 11 -26.36 -4.90 10.58
C GLN A 11 -26.20 -3.90 11.71
N ILE A 12 -24.98 -3.46 12.01
CA ILE A 12 -24.74 -2.45 13.05
C ILE A 12 -25.51 -1.18 12.73
N CYS A 13 -25.38 -0.65 11.51
CA CYS A 13 -26.09 0.55 11.09
C CYS A 13 -27.61 0.40 11.23
N GLU A 14 -28.17 -0.72 10.78
CA GLU A 14 -29.62 -0.98 10.85
C GLU A 14 -30.12 -1.07 12.30
N TYR A 15 -29.40 -1.75 13.19
CA TYR A 15 -29.82 -1.90 14.57
C TYR A 15 -29.67 -0.60 15.37
N GLU A 16 -28.60 0.12 15.15
CA GLU A 16 -28.43 1.46 15.75
C GLU A 16 -29.51 2.43 15.27
N GLY A 17 -29.80 2.45 13.96
CA GLY A 17 -30.89 3.26 13.41
C GLY A 17 -32.23 2.93 14.06
N LYS A 18 -32.57 1.64 14.19
CA LYS A 18 -33.80 1.19 14.84
C LYS A 18 -33.88 1.60 16.29
N ALA A 19 -32.75 1.58 17.03
CA ALA A 19 -32.70 1.99 18.44
C ALA A 19 -33.12 3.46 18.62
N PHE A 20 -32.88 4.30 17.60
CA PHE A 20 -33.24 5.73 17.60
C PHE A 20 -34.51 6.03 16.79
N GLY A 21 -35.24 5.02 16.32
CA GLY A 21 -36.46 5.20 15.52
C GLY A 21 -36.19 5.76 14.10
N ALA A 22 -34.95 5.61 13.60
CA ALA A 22 -34.54 6.04 12.27
C ALA A 22 -34.55 4.90 11.26
N THR A 23 -34.70 5.25 9.99
CA THR A 23 -34.48 4.35 8.85
C THR A 23 -33.07 4.55 8.34
N VAL A 24 -32.35 3.47 8.06
CA VAL A 24 -30.98 3.50 7.54
C VAL A 24 -30.98 3.04 6.10
N ASP A 25 -30.40 3.86 5.23
CA ASP A 25 -29.98 3.47 3.89
C ASP A 25 -28.48 3.28 3.89
N TYR A 26 -28.01 2.09 3.49
CA TYR A 26 -26.61 1.70 3.53
C TYR A 26 -26.12 1.34 2.13
N GLU A 27 -25.21 2.13 1.61
CA GLU A 27 -24.57 1.93 0.32
C GLU A 27 -23.04 1.84 0.48
N VAL A 28 -22.45 0.87 -0.20
CA VAL A 28 -20.97 0.77 -0.30
C VAL A 28 -20.53 1.53 -1.54
N LEU A 29 -19.93 2.70 -1.36
CA LEU A 29 -19.48 3.55 -2.46
C LEU A 29 -18.10 3.13 -2.99
N SER A 30 -17.29 2.49 -2.18
CA SER A 30 -15.96 2.00 -2.55
C SER A 30 -15.60 0.77 -1.73
N ASP A 31 -15.14 -0.26 -2.39
CA ASP A 31 -14.66 -1.50 -1.77
C ASP A 31 -13.28 -1.82 -2.34
N VAL A 32 -12.25 -1.23 -1.72
CA VAL A 32 -10.85 -1.48 -2.08
C VAL A 32 -10.33 -2.64 -1.23
N PRO A 33 -9.81 -3.71 -1.85
CA PRO A 33 -9.24 -4.84 -1.11
C PRO A 33 -7.98 -4.43 -0.34
N SER A 34 -7.46 -5.33 0.49
CA SER A 34 -6.18 -5.11 1.17
C SER A 34 -5.04 -5.30 0.18
N THR A 35 -4.12 -4.35 0.12
CA THR A 35 -2.88 -4.51 -0.64
C THR A 35 -2.05 -5.63 0.01
N TYR A 36 -1.74 -6.65 -0.78
CA TYR A 36 -0.96 -7.79 -0.34
C TYR A 36 0.39 -7.80 -1.05
N SER A 37 1.46 -7.79 -0.28
CA SER A 37 2.82 -8.02 -0.80
C SER A 37 3.16 -9.48 -0.66
N ASP A 38 3.45 -10.13 -1.78
CA ASP A 38 3.88 -11.52 -1.80
C ASP A 38 5.23 -11.68 -1.10
N PRO A 39 5.38 -12.58 -0.11
CA PRO A 39 6.59 -12.69 0.69
C PRO A 39 7.84 -13.10 -0.10
N GLU A 40 7.70 -14.02 -1.06
CA GLU A 40 8.82 -14.49 -1.87
C GLU A 40 9.27 -13.42 -2.86
N MET A 41 8.32 -12.80 -3.55
CA MET A 41 8.62 -11.67 -4.42
C MET A 41 9.22 -10.50 -3.64
N THR A 42 8.68 -10.18 -2.47
CA THR A 42 9.21 -9.11 -1.62
C THR A 42 10.67 -9.37 -1.23
N LYS A 43 10.99 -10.60 -0.82
CA LYS A 43 12.35 -10.99 -0.48
C LYS A 43 13.29 -10.90 -1.68
N GLU A 44 12.86 -11.37 -2.84
CA GLU A 44 13.63 -11.33 -4.08
C GLU A 44 13.92 -9.88 -4.51
N LEU A 45 12.87 -9.05 -4.62
CA LEU A 45 13.01 -7.66 -5.04
C LEU A 45 13.77 -6.80 -4.03
N ALA A 46 13.62 -7.06 -2.73
CA ALA A 46 14.43 -6.43 -1.70
C ALA A 46 15.93 -6.79 -1.85
N GLY A 47 16.23 -8.02 -2.27
CA GLY A 47 17.59 -8.43 -2.63
C GLY A 47 18.17 -7.56 -3.74
N TYR A 48 17.45 -7.41 -4.85
CA TYR A 48 17.88 -6.56 -5.97
C TYR A 48 18.03 -5.09 -5.57
N ALA A 49 17.09 -4.55 -4.80
CA ALA A 49 17.18 -3.18 -4.33
C ALA A 49 18.40 -2.94 -3.44
N SER A 50 18.82 -3.93 -2.65
CA SER A 50 20.00 -3.85 -1.78
C SER A 50 21.33 -3.73 -2.55
N GLU A 51 21.35 -4.08 -3.83
CA GLU A 51 22.52 -3.93 -4.70
C GLU A 51 22.79 -2.46 -5.09
N ILE A 52 21.78 -1.59 -4.99
CA ILE A 52 21.88 -0.18 -5.34
C ILE A 52 22.74 0.55 -4.31
N GLU A 53 22.43 0.36 -3.04
CA GLU A 53 23.15 0.99 -1.93
C GLU A 53 23.00 0.14 -0.65
N PRO A 54 24.08 -0.10 0.11
CA PRO A 54 23.99 -0.76 1.40
C PRO A 54 23.07 0.00 2.37
N GLY A 55 22.06 -0.69 2.90
CA GLY A 55 21.12 -0.10 3.85
C GLY A 55 19.93 0.62 3.22
N ILE A 56 19.76 0.59 1.90
CA ILE A 56 18.59 1.14 1.23
C ILE A 56 17.28 0.49 1.69
N ILE A 57 17.32 -0.80 2.06
CA ILE A 57 16.20 -1.51 2.62
C ILE A 57 16.14 -1.25 4.13
N GLY A 58 15.13 -0.50 4.53
CA GLY A 58 14.84 -0.21 5.92
C GLY A 58 13.96 -1.28 6.57
N LYS A 59 12.87 -0.84 7.16
CA LYS A 59 11.92 -1.71 7.86
C LYS A 59 11.11 -2.55 6.87
N THR A 60 11.07 -3.86 7.10
CA THR A 60 10.17 -4.81 6.43
C THR A 60 8.92 -5.05 7.30
N ASN A 61 7.88 -5.68 6.73
CA ASN A 61 6.61 -5.97 7.41
C ASN A 61 5.92 -4.70 7.94
N TYR A 62 5.92 -3.66 7.14
CA TYR A 62 5.23 -2.42 7.44
C TYR A 62 3.74 -2.57 7.12
N MET A 63 2.90 -2.37 8.13
CA MET A 63 1.44 -2.47 7.98
C MET A 63 0.83 -1.09 8.20
N VAL A 64 0.04 -0.64 7.23
CA VAL A 64 -0.67 0.63 7.27
C VAL A 64 -2.16 0.43 7.02
N THR A 65 -2.96 1.36 7.49
CA THR A 65 -4.42 1.30 7.35
C THR A 65 -4.99 1.98 6.09
N PRO A 66 -4.31 2.92 5.42
CA PRO A 66 -4.81 3.50 4.18
C PRO A 66 -5.03 2.47 3.08
N SER A 67 -6.01 2.73 2.23
CA SER A 67 -6.28 1.96 1.03
C SER A 67 -5.53 2.52 -0.17
N ASP A 68 -5.24 1.67 -1.15
CA ASP A 68 -4.56 2.04 -2.38
C ASP A 68 -5.08 1.18 -3.53
N ASP A 69 -5.30 1.76 -4.70
CA ASP A 69 -5.83 1.06 -5.88
C ASP A 69 -4.91 -0.06 -6.37
N PHE A 70 -3.63 -0.04 -6.01
CA PHE A 70 -2.69 -1.12 -6.26
C PHE A 70 -3.14 -2.46 -5.67
N ALA A 71 -4.02 -2.42 -4.66
CA ALA A 71 -4.62 -3.61 -4.08
C ALA A 71 -5.31 -4.50 -5.11
N PHE A 72 -5.99 -3.92 -6.12
CA PHE A 72 -6.62 -4.69 -7.19
C PHE A 72 -5.61 -5.45 -8.05
N ILE A 73 -4.41 -4.91 -8.25
CA ILE A 73 -3.33 -5.60 -8.96
C ILE A 73 -2.84 -6.79 -8.13
N SER A 74 -2.71 -6.61 -6.81
CA SER A 74 -2.23 -7.65 -5.91
C SER A 74 -3.16 -8.87 -5.78
N GLU A 75 -4.43 -8.75 -6.18
CA GLU A 75 -5.37 -9.88 -6.26
C GLU A 75 -5.15 -10.77 -7.50
N HIS A 76 -4.46 -10.27 -8.51
CA HIS A 76 -4.32 -10.96 -9.80
C HIS A 76 -2.92 -11.49 -10.06
N VAL A 77 -1.90 -10.84 -9.53
CA VAL A 77 -0.50 -11.22 -9.72
C VAL A 77 0.29 -11.04 -8.43
N PRO A 78 1.37 -11.81 -8.20
CA PRO A 78 2.29 -11.55 -7.11
C PRO A 78 2.86 -10.13 -7.21
N THR A 79 2.80 -9.38 -6.12
CA THR A 79 3.24 -7.99 -6.07
C THR A 79 4.10 -7.71 -4.85
N THR A 80 4.82 -6.61 -4.91
CA THR A 80 5.50 -6.01 -3.75
C THR A 80 5.25 -4.51 -3.75
N TYR A 81 4.82 -4.00 -2.60
CA TYR A 81 4.61 -2.58 -2.40
C TYR A 81 5.75 -2.00 -1.58
N PHE A 82 6.56 -1.12 -2.17
CA PHE A 82 7.65 -0.43 -1.50
C PHE A 82 7.20 0.96 -1.03
N MET A 83 7.56 1.28 0.20
CA MET A 83 7.43 2.64 0.74
C MET A 83 8.79 3.31 0.67
N ILE A 84 8.81 4.55 0.16
CA ILE A 84 10.02 5.36 0.08
C ILE A 84 9.94 6.46 1.12
N ASP A 85 10.96 6.58 1.96
CA ASP A 85 11.03 7.68 2.91
C ASP A 85 11.46 8.96 2.19
N ALA A 86 10.52 9.86 2.02
CA ALA A 86 10.72 11.19 1.43
C ALA A 86 10.37 12.31 2.43
N LYS A 87 10.58 12.04 3.71
CA LYS A 87 10.29 13.00 4.77
C LYS A 87 11.17 14.25 4.67
N VAL A 88 10.56 15.41 4.87
CA VAL A 88 11.26 16.67 5.08
C VAL A 88 11.22 17.02 6.56
N ASP A 89 12.39 17.22 7.16
CA ASP A 89 12.49 17.61 8.57
C ASP A 89 11.84 18.98 8.80
N GLY A 90 11.03 19.04 9.86
CA GLY A 90 10.28 20.27 10.19
C GLY A 90 8.99 20.47 9.40
N CYS A 91 8.63 19.61 8.44
CA CYS A 91 7.32 19.65 7.82
C CYS A 91 6.25 19.23 8.84
N PRO A 92 5.29 20.13 9.20
CA PRO A 92 4.35 19.86 10.29
C PRO A 92 3.17 18.98 9.88
N VAL A 93 3.03 18.66 8.61
CA VAL A 93 1.89 17.95 8.05
C VAL A 93 2.33 16.67 7.35
N GLN A 94 1.41 15.71 7.27
CA GLN A 94 1.61 14.43 6.61
C GLN A 94 0.93 14.38 5.25
N HIS A 95 0.99 13.22 4.58
CA HIS A 95 0.34 12.95 3.30
C HIS A 95 -1.14 13.39 3.31
N HIS A 96 -1.69 13.62 2.13
CA HIS A 96 -3.07 14.11 1.91
C HIS A 96 -3.36 15.49 2.51
N ASN A 97 -2.32 16.29 2.75
CA ASN A 97 -2.43 17.69 3.14
C ASN A 97 -1.80 18.56 2.04
N PRO A 98 -2.46 19.67 1.61
CA PRO A 98 -1.93 20.54 0.56
C PRO A 98 -0.61 21.23 0.93
N GLY A 99 -0.24 21.25 2.21
CA GLY A 99 1.05 21.80 2.69
C GLY A 99 2.14 20.77 2.88
N VAL A 100 1.93 19.50 2.47
CA VAL A 100 2.97 18.46 2.60
C VAL A 100 4.16 18.76 1.68
N LEU A 101 5.36 18.54 2.21
CA LEU A 101 6.61 18.64 1.46
C LEU A 101 7.26 17.26 1.40
N PHE A 102 7.86 16.97 0.25
CA PHE A 102 8.63 15.76 0.02
C PHE A 102 10.09 16.12 -0.26
N ASN A 103 11.00 15.31 0.26
CA ASN A 103 12.41 15.40 -0.08
C ASN A 103 12.61 14.83 -1.50
N GLU A 104 12.96 15.69 -2.44
CA GLU A 104 13.17 15.33 -3.84
C GLU A 104 14.40 14.42 -4.04
N ASP A 105 15.33 14.37 -3.09
CA ASP A 105 16.46 13.43 -3.12
C ASP A 105 16.01 11.96 -3.08
N ALA A 106 14.78 11.69 -2.67
CA ALA A 106 14.18 10.36 -2.72
C ALA A 106 13.81 9.89 -4.13
N LEU A 107 13.59 10.80 -5.09
CA LEU A 107 13.14 10.48 -6.45
C LEU A 107 14.10 9.57 -7.22
N PRO A 108 15.43 9.84 -7.25
CA PRO A 108 16.39 8.95 -7.92
C PRO A 108 16.38 7.54 -7.33
N TYR A 109 16.22 7.40 -6.02
CA TYR A 109 16.16 6.09 -5.37
C TYR A 109 14.92 5.31 -5.79
N GLY A 110 13.77 5.97 -5.84
CA GLY A 110 12.53 5.35 -6.33
C GLY A 110 12.67 4.84 -7.75
N ALA A 111 13.21 5.66 -8.64
CA ALA A 111 13.45 5.28 -10.02
C ALA A 111 14.46 4.12 -10.15
N ALA A 112 15.56 4.19 -9.39
CA ALA A 112 16.59 3.14 -9.39
C ALA A 112 16.05 1.80 -8.87
N VAL A 113 15.27 1.80 -7.79
CA VAL A 113 14.65 0.58 -7.24
C VAL A 113 13.74 -0.07 -8.27
N HIS A 114 12.84 0.68 -8.88
CA HIS A 114 11.94 0.14 -9.91
C HIS A 114 12.71 -0.42 -11.11
N ALA A 115 13.68 0.31 -11.64
CA ALA A 115 14.46 -0.12 -12.79
C ALA A 115 15.29 -1.37 -12.48
N THR A 116 15.99 -1.40 -11.35
CA THR A 116 16.84 -2.53 -10.95
C THR A 116 16.01 -3.78 -10.67
N CYS A 117 14.91 -3.65 -9.95
CA CYS A 117 14.01 -4.77 -9.67
C CYS A 117 13.44 -5.36 -10.96
N ALA A 118 12.91 -4.51 -11.86
CA ALA A 118 12.34 -4.97 -13.13
C ALA A 118 13.40 -5.64 -14.02
N PHE A 119 14.57 -5.04 -14.15
CA PHE A 119 15.66 -5.56 -14.98
C PHE A 119 16.15 -6.94 -14.48
N ASN A 120 16.46 -7.06 -13.19
CA ASN A 120 16.97 -8.29 -12.62
C ASN A 120 15.91 -9.40 -12.63
N TRP A 121 14.66 -9.06 -12.34
CA TRP A 121 13.58 -10.03 -12.38
C TRP A 121 13.35 -10.58 -13.81
N LEU A 122 13.33 -9.71 -14.82
CA LEU A 122 13.15 -10.12 -16.22
C LEU A 122 14.32 -10.99 -16.73
N ASN A 123 15.55 -10.64 -16.38
CA ASN A 123 16.72 -11.44 -16.76
C ASN A 123 16.65 -12.86 -16.18
N LYS A 124 16.24 -12.98 -14.91
CA LYS A 124 16.07 -14.30 -14.28
C LYS A 124 14.99 -15.16 -14.95
N GLN A 125 13.94 -14.55 -15.51
CA GLN A 125 12.89 -15.30 -16.22
C GLN A 125 13.33 -15.78 -17.61
N GLY A 126 14.41 -15.21 -18.16
CA GLY A 126 14.96 -15.57 -19.47
C GLY A 126 15.99 -16.71 -19.45
N GLU A 127 16.39 -17.18 -18.27
CA GLU A 127 17.27 -18.34 -18.06
C GLU A 127 16.45 -19.62 -17.89
#